data_aeb0eab73a5aa4fed351ff871c2d0d1f
#
_entry.id   aeb0eab73a5aa4fed351ff871c2d0d1f
#
_cell.length_a   1.000
_cell.length_b   1.000
_cell.length_c   1.000
_cell.angle_alpha   90.00
_cell.angle_beta   90.00
_cell.angle_gamma   90.00
#
_symmetry.space_group_name_H-M   'P 1'
#
loop_
_entity.id
_entity.type
_entity.pdbx_description
1 polymer ?
#
loop_
_entity_poly.entity_id
_entity_poly.type
_entity_poly.pdbx_seq_one_letter_code
_entity_poly.pdbx_strand_id
1 'polypeptide(L)'
;MMQYFHWYIDPNLILWNDVKTKAQELADAGFTALWLPPAYKGMGGTYDVGYAVYDMYDLGEFDQHGTVRTKYGTREQYLAAINALHASGIQVYGDTVLNHRMGGEGTEIARATPFNEYDRLHPKGWTRDIKAYTHFKFPGRQGKYSNFEWHWWHFDAVDYDDFTKEPNTLYLFEGKTFDDYVALEKGNFAYLMGCDLDFQSQDVRDEVTRWGKWYLDTTGADGFRLDAIKHISSWFFPQWLDEMRYHAGKDLFVVGEYWLNNIDTLHWYINAVNGKMSVFDVPLHYNFYYASRSGGHYDMGSILNGTLMQQRPTHAVTFVENHDSQPLQSLEAPVEPWFKPLAYAIILLRREGYPCVFYADYYGTEYEDYGKDGNRYKIFLPSHRWIIDKLLYARKQYAYGDQYDYFDHYNTIGWTRLGDHAHPKAMAVIMSDSVPGYKWMEVGKPNAKFYDLTEHIKEPIYTNEWGWAEFRCNGGSVSVWVQE
;
A
#
# COMPACT_ATOMS: atom_id res chain seq x y z
N MET A 1 -8.69 3.92 -4.87
CA MET A 1 -8.59 2.44 -4.84
C MET A 1 -8.87 1.88 -3.45
N MET A 2 -8.94 0.55 -3.33
CA MET A 2 -9.00 -0.14 -2.04
C MET A 2 -7.91 -1.21 -1.99
N GLN A 3 -7.14 -1.27 -0.87
CA GLN A 3 -6.34 -2.43 -0.53
C GLN A 3 -7.29 -3.52 -0.05
N TYR A 4 -7.49 -4.58 -0.86
CA TYR A 4 -8.52 -5.59 -0.60
C TYR A 4 -7.98 -6.78 0.20
N PHE A 5 -7.20 -6.53 1.21
CA PHE A 5 -6.72 -7.52 2.18
C PHE A 5 -6.16 -6.84 3.43
N HIS A 6 -6.00 -7.62 4.49
CA HIS A 6 -5.20 -7.32 5.66
C HIS A 6 -4.30 -8.51 6.00
N TRP A 7 -3.32 -8.34 6.88
CA TRP A 7 -2.33 -9.39 7.17
C TRP A 7 -2.96 -10.72 7.64
N TYR A 8 -4.00 -10.63 8.45
CA TYR A 8 -4.64 -11.78 9.13
C TYR A 8 -5.87 -12.32 8.40
N ILE A 9 -6.00 -12.14 7.10
CA ILE A 9 -7.07 -12.78 6.32
C ILE A 9 -7.08 -14.28 6.63
N ASP A 10 -8.25 -14.81 7.00
CA ASP A 10 -8.44 -16.24 7.24
C ASP A 10 -8.18 -17.03 5.94
N PRO A 11 -7.22 -17.98 5.93
CA PRO A 11 -6.94 -18.80 4.76
C PRO A 11 -8.14 -19.65 4.32
N ASN A 12 -9.15 -19.86 5.17
CA ASN A 12 -10.38 -20.56 4.80
C ASN A 12 -11.37 -19.68 4.04
N LEU A 13 -11.21 -18.36 4.06
CA LEU A 13 -12.09 -17.42 3.31
C LEU A 13 -11.88 -17.55 1.84
N ILE A 14 -11.02 -18.10 1.18
CA ILE A 14 -10.75 -18.05 -0.27
C ILE A 14 -11.02 -16.66 -0.83
N LEU A 15 -10.09 -15.74 -0.58
CA LEU A 15 -10.24 -14.30 -0.88
C LEU A 15 -10.68 -14.02 -2.31
N TRP A 16 -10.19 -14.80 -3.28
CA TRP A 16 -10.55 -14.61 -4.70
C TRP A 16 -12.04 -14.81 -4.98
N ASN A 17 -12.70 -15.74 -4.26
CA ASN A 17 -14.14 -15.92 -4.36
C ASN A 17 -14.91 -14.76 -3.73
N ASP A 18 -14.41 -14.22 -2.63
CA ASP A 18 -14.99 -13.04 -1.98
C ASP A 18 -14.90 -11.81 -2.90
N VAL A 19 -13.72 -11.54 -3.47
CA VAL A 19 -13.52 -10.49 -4.48
C VAL A 19 -14.50 -10.64 -5.64
N LYS A 20 -14.58 -11.84 -6.23
CA LYS A 20 -15.50 -12.12 -7.34
C LYS A 20 -16.95 -11.79 -6.98
N THR A 21 -17.38 -12.19 -5.80
CA THR A 21 -18.77 -12.02 -5.34
C THR A 21 -19.10 -10.55 -5.08
N LYS A 22 -18.15 -9.79 -4.57
CA LYS A 22 -18.34 -8.39 -4.17
C LYS A 22 -17.98 -7.37 -5.25
N ALA A 23 -17.53 -7.79 -6.44
CA ALA A 23 -17.06 -6.88 -7.47
C ALA A 23 -18.07 -5.78 -7.82
N GLN A 24 -19.34 -6.14 -8.04
CA GLN A 24 -20.39 -5.16 -8.37
C GLN A 24 -20.71 -4.25 -7.16
N GLU A 25 -20.81 -4.80 -5.95
CA GLU A 25 -21.03 -4.02 -4.72
C GLU A 25 -19.95 -2.95 -4.52
N LEU A 26 -18.68 -3.31 -4.76
CA LEU A 26 -17.55 -2.37 -4.65
C LEU A 26 -17.61 -1.27 -5.72
N ALA A 27 -17.99 -1.62 -6.95
CA ALA A 27 -18.19 -0.63 -8.02
C ALA A 27 -19.34 0.33 -7.69
N ASP A 28 -20.45 -0.18 -7.18
CA ASP A 28 -21.61 0.62 -6.76
C ASP A 28 -21.25 1.56 -5.61
N ALA A 29 -20.42 1.10 -4.66
CA ALA A 29 -19.90 1.93 -3.57
C ALA A 29 -18.95 3.05 -4.07
N GLY A 30 -18.40 2.93 -5.29
CA GLY A 30 -17.56 3.96 -5.90
C GLY A 30 -16.07 3.64 -5.96
N PHE A 31 -15.68 2.41 -5.68
CA PHE A 31 -14.30 1.97 -5.91
C PHE A 31 -14.04 1.77 -7.40
N THR A 32 -12.93 2.31 -7.89
CA THR A 32 -12.51 2.25 -9.29
C THR A 32 -11.31 1.34 -9.53
N ALA A 33 -10.64 0.91 -8.48
CA ALA A 33 -9.53 -0.02 -8.53
C ALA A 33 -9.37 -0.80 -7.22
N LEU A 34 -8.86 -2.04 -7.31
CA LEU A 34 -8.41 -2.82 -6.15
C LEU A 34 -6.91 -3.12 -6.25
N TRP A 35 -6.21 -2.93 -5.14
CA TRP A 35 -4.91 -3.52 -4.88
C TRP A 35 -5.14 -4.89 -4.23
N LEU A 36 -4.79 -5.95 -4.95
CA LEU A 36 -4.90 -7.34 -4.51
C LEU A 36 -3.56 -7.81 -3.93
N PRO A 37 -3.56 -8.68 -2.91
CA PRO A 37 -2.33 -9.19 -2.29
C PRO A 37 -1.49 -10.01 -3.27
N PRO A 38 -0.20 -10.33 -2.93
CA PRO A 38 0.63 -11.19 -3.76
C PRO A 38 -0.08 -12.50 -4.10
N ALA A 39 -0.30 -12.76 -5.39
CA ALA A 39 -1.13 -13.88 -5.84
C ALA A 39 -0.35 -15.16 -6.06
N TYR A 40 0.99 -15.09 -6.04
CA TYR A 40 1.90 -16.21 -6.30
C TYR A 40 2.27 -16.99 -5.04
N LYS A 41 2.88 -18.17 -5.23
CA LYS A 41 3.24 -19.09 -4.16
C LYS A 41 4.32 -18.50 -3.25
N GLY A 42 4.01 -18.43 -1.96
CA GLY A 42 4.97 -18.15 -0.90
C GLY A 42 5.53 -19.43 -0.28
N MET A 43 6.64 -19.31 0.44
CA MET A 43 7.32 -20.42 1.12
C MET A 43 6.41 -21.16 2.11
N GLY A 44 5.50 -20.46 2.79
CA GLY A 44 4.55 -21.03 3.76
C GLY A 44 3.28 -21.64 3.14
N GLY A 45 3.18 -21.75 1.80
CA GLY A 45 2.02 -22.33 1.12
C GLY A 45 0.71 -21.58 1.44
N THR A 46 -0.33 -22.28 1.91
CA THR A 46 -1.64 -21.66 2.23
C THR A 46 -1.63 -20.74 3.44
N TYR A 47 -0.58 -20.73 4.23
CA TYR A 47 -0.45 -19.84 5.39
C TYR A 47 0.37 -18.59 5.09
N ASP A 48 1.03 -18.53 3.93
CA ASP A 48 1.85 -17.40 3.54
C ASP A 48 1.00 -16.24 3.00
N VAL A 49 1.20 -15.06 3.54
CA VAL A 49 0.54 -13.84 3.04
C VAL A 49 1.07 -13.39 1.67
N GLY A 50 2.11 -14.07 1.15
CA GLY A 50 2.67 -13.86 -0.19
C GLY A 50 3.99 -13.11 -0.22
N TYR A 51 4.46 -12.57 0.91
CA TYR A 51 5.71 -11.80 0.97
C TYR A 51 6.95 -12.67 1.18
N ALA A 52 6.83 -13.92 1.63
CA ALA A 52 7.92 -14.89 1.60
C ALA A 52 7.96 -15.59 0.21
N VAL A 53 8.35 -14.87 -0.80
CA VAL A 53 8.20 -15.22 -2.24
C VAL A 53 8.99 -16.47 -2.59
N TYR A 54 8.28 -17.51 -3.03
CA TYR A 54 8.90 -18.73 -3.55
C TYR A 54 8.85 -18.76 -5.08
N ASP A 55 7.70 -18.96 -5.70
CA ASP A 55 7.55 -19.08 -7.16
C ASP A 55 6.52 -18.08 -7.71
N MET A 56 7.00 -17.04 -8.37
CA MET A 56 6.16 -15.99 -8.94
C MET A 56 5.31 -16.44 -10.13
N TYR A 57 5.64 -17.58 -10.76
CA TYR A 57 4.83 -18.16 -11.85
C TYR A 57 3.74 -19.10 -11.34
N ASP A 58 3.72 -19.44 -10.04
CA ASP A 58 2.70 -20.28 -9.44
C ASP A 58 1.61 -19.44 -8.76
N LEU A 59 0.55 -19.12 -9.48
CA LEU A 59 -0.60 -18.38 -8.96
C LEU A 59 -1.59 -19.30 -8.19
N GLY A 60 -1.12 -20.40 -7.62
CA GLY A 60 -1.97 -21.42 -7.00
C GLY A 60 -2.41 -22.50 -7.99
N GLU A 61 -1.50 -22.95 -8.84
CA GLU A 61 -1.72 -23.96 -9.88
C GLU A 61 -0.96 -25.26 -9.62
N PHE A 62 0.21 -25.19 -8.99
CA PHE A 62 1.11 -26.33 -8.83
C PHE A 62 1.19 -26.81 -7.37
N ASP A 63 1.34 -28.11 -7.18
CA ASP A 63 1.62 -28.68 -5.85
C ASP A 63 3.07 -28.36 -5.47
N GLN A 64 3.24 -27.30 -4.70
CA GLN A 64 4.52 -26.80 -4.21
C GLN A 64 4.36 -26.33 -2.76
N HIS A 65 5.35 -26.56 -1.91
CA HIS A 65 5.28 -26.29 -0.47
C HIS A 65 4.04 -26.93 0.21
N GLY A 66 3.66 -28.15 -0.23
CA GLY A 66 2.59 -28.95 0.36
C GLY A 66 1.17 -28.48 0.02
N THR A 67 1.01 -27.62 -0.98
CA THR A 67 -0.31 -27.13 -1.38
C THR A 67 -0.35 -26.71 -2.85
N VAL A 68 -1.51 -26.89 -3.49
CA VAL A 68 -1.77 -26.31 -4.83
C VAL A 68 -2.16 -24.84 -4.71
N ARG A 69 -3.16 -24.49 -3.91
CA ARG A 69 -3.62 -23.11 -3.76
C ARG A 69 -2.64 -22.25 -2.95
N THR A 70 -2.67 -20.95 -3.17
CA THR A 70 -2.08 -19.96 -2.25
C THR A 70 -3.04 -19.73 -1.06
N LYS A 71 -2.66 -18.86 -0.11
CA LYS A 71 -3.55 -18.43 0.98
C LYS A 71 -4.90 -17.94 0.44
N TYR A 72 -4.89 -17.28 -0.69
CA TYR A 72 -6.05 -16.56 -1.24
C TYR A 72 -6.88 -17.36 -2.24
N GLY A 73 -6.38 -18.49 -2.73
CA GLY A 73 -7.10 -19.39 -3.64
C GLY A 73 -6.24 -19.98 -4.75
N THR A 74 -6.90 -20.55 -5.76
CA THR A 74 -6.25 -21.10 -6.96
C THR A 74 -6.10 -20.05 -8.05
N ARG A 75 -5.26 -20.36 -9.06
CA ARG A 75 -5.10 -19.56 -10.27
C ARG A 75 -6.43 -19.28 -10.96
N GLU A 76 -7.27 -20.28 -11.11
CA GLU A 76 -8.58 -20.14 -11.76
C GLU A 76 -9.49 -19.17 -10.99
N GLN A 77 -9.49 -19.25 -9.65
CA GLN A 77 -10.24 -18.33 -8.79
C GLN A 77 -9.70 -16.91 -8.89
N TYR A 78 -8.38 -16.74 -8.95
CA TYR A 78 -7.74 -15.43 -9.12
C TYR A 78 -8.16 -14.77 -10.45
N LEU A 79 -8.04 -15.51 -11.56
CA LEU A 79 -8.44 -14.99 -12.88
C LEU A 79 -9.94 -14.71 -12.96
N ALA A 80 -10.78 -15.55 -12.32
CA ALA A 80 -12.23 -15.30 -12.25
C ALA A 80 -12.55 -14.03 -11.42
N ALA A 81 -11.79 -13.75 -10.36
CA ALA A 81 -11.93 -12.53 -9.56
C ALA A 81 -11.59 -11.28 -10.40
N ILE A 82 -10.46 -11.31 -11.12
CA ILE A 82 -10.05 -10.21 -12.01
C ILE A 82 -11.09 -9.96 -13.09
N ASN A 83 -11.58 -11.01 -13.75
CA ASN A 83 -12.61 -10.88 -14.78
C ASN A 83 -13.91 -10.25 -14.23
N ALA A 84 -14.30 -10.59 -13.00
CA ALA A 84 -15.47 -9.99 -12.35
C ALA A 84 -15.26 -8.52 -12.04
N LEU A 85 -14.06 -8.14 -11.57
CA LEU A 85 -13.70 -6.74 -11.32
C LEU A 85 -13.73 -5.92 -12.62
N HIS A 86 -13.12 -6.42 -13.69
CA HIS A 86 -13.13 -5.76 -14.99
C HIS A 86 -14.56 -5.62 -15.56
N ALA A 87 -15.39 -6.66 -15.42
CA ALA A 87 -16.79 -6.61 -15.83
C ALA A 87 -17.61 -5.55 -15.07
N SER A 88 -17.19 -5.24 -13.84
CA SER A 88 -17.78 -4.18 -12.99
C SER A 88 -17.09 -2.81 -13.17
N GLY A 89 -16.14 -2.67 -14.09
CA GLY A 89 -15.40 -1.42 -14.34
C GLY A 89 -14.33 -1.09 -13.30
N ILE A 90 -13.87 -2.07 -12.53
CA ILE A 90 -12.84 -1.91 -11.52
C ILE A 90 -11.49 -2.38 -12.06
N GLN A 91 -10.47 -1.54 -12.00
CA GLN A 91 -9.09 -1.87 -12.33
C GLN A 91 -8.45 -2.76 -11.26
N VAL A 92 -7.43 -3.53 -11.65
CA VAL A 92 -6.69 -4.43 -10.75
C VAL A 92 -5.22 -4.07 -10.72
N TYR A 93 -4.70 -3.84 -9.51
CA TYR A 93 -3.27 -3.63 -9.25
C TYR A 93 -2.73 -4.82 -8.47
N GLY A 94 -1.78 -5.55 -9.09
CA GLY A 94 -1.16 -6.72 -8.47
C GLY A 94 -0.04 -6.31 -7.52
N ASP A 95 -0.04 -6.89 -6.32
CA ASP A 95 1.08 -6.74 -5.39
C ASP A 95 2.29 -7.52 -5.90
N THR A 96 3.42 -6.85 -6.03
CA THR A 96 4.61 -7.35 -6.72
C THR A 96 5.84 -7.22 -5.86
N VAL A 97 6.36 -8.35 -5.39
CA VAL A 97 7.54 -8.45 -4.52
C VAL A 97 8.74 -8.90 -5.35
N LEU A 98 9.60 -7.96 -5.71
CA LEU A 98 10.76 -8.23 -6.56
C LEU A 98 12.06 -8.42 -5.76
N ASN A 99 12.14 -7.92 -4.54
CA ASN A 99 13.36 -7.79 -3.77
C ASN A 99 14.06 -9.12 -3.48
N HIS A 100 13.34 -10.18 -3.18
CA HIS A 100 13.92 -11.41 -2.62
C HIS A 100 13.19 -12.68 -3.03
N ARG A 101 13.80 -13.84 -2.70
CA ARG A 101 13.21 -15.19 -2.80
C ARG A 101 13.41 -15.94 -1.50
N MET A 102 12.46 -16.84 -1.16
CA MET A 102 12.48 -17.66 0.06
C MET A 102 11.99 -19.07 -0.25
N GLY A 103 12.53 -20.07 0.46
CA GLY A 103 12.06 -21.45 0.37
C GLY A 103 12.68 -22.29 -0.75
N GLY A 104 13.89 -21.97 -1.20
CA GLY A 104 14.64 -22.80 -2.16
C GLY A 104 14.78 -24.26 -1.70
N GLU A 105 14.65 -25.20 -2.63
CA GLU A 105 14.71 -26.64 -2.32
C GLU A 105 16.11 -27.14 -2.06
N GLY A 106 17.09 -26.54 -2.71
CA GLY A 106 18.47 -26.97 -2.67
C GLY A 106 19.37 -26.04 -1.89
N THR A 107 20.34 -26.64 -1.19
CA THR A 107 21.44 -25.89 -0.62
C THR A 107 22.64 -25.85 -1.56
N GLU A 108 23.34 -24.73 -1.56
CA GLU A 108 24.61 -24.55 -2.28
C GLU A 108 25.67 -24.06 -1.31
N ILE A 109 26.94 -24.44 -1.59
CA ILE A 109 28.09 -23.93 -0.88
C ILE A 109 28.70 -22.80 -1.70
N ALA A 110 28.78 -21.62 -1.10
CA ALA A 110 29.39 -20.44 -1.71
C ALA A 110 30.20 -19.66 -0.68
N ARG A 111 31.19 -18.93 -1.18
CA ARG A 111 31.99 -18.06 -0.30
C ARG A 111 31.22 -16.76 -0.04
N ALA A 112 31.18 -16.35 1.22
CA ALA A 112 30.49 -15.11 1.60
C ALA A 112 31.20 -14.43 2.79
N THR A 113 31.05 -13.14 2.86
CA THR A 113 31.56 -12.30 3.96
C THR A 113 30.41 -11.99 4.92
N PRO A 114 30.56 -12.32 6.22
CA PRO A 114 29.53 -12.03 7.21
C PRO A 114 29.50 -10.55 7.61
N PHE A 115 28.29 -10.00 7.72
CA PHE A 115 28.00 -8.65 8.24
C PHE A 115 27.03 -8.74 9.41
N ASN A 116 27.03 -7.72 10.26
CA ASN A 116 25.98 -7.57 11.25
C ASN A 116 24.69 -7.05 10.56
N GLU A 117 23.56 -7.61 10.90
CA GLU A 117 22.27 -7.17 10.36
C GLU A 117 22.01 -5.65 10.56
N TYR A 118 22.56 -5.07 11.62
CA TYR A 118 22.37 -3.65 11.98
C TYR A 118 23.51 -2.73 11.55
N ASP A 119 24.66 -3.29 11.07
CA ASP A 119 25.78 -2.53 10.51
C ASP A 119 26.28 -3.24 9.24
N ARG A 120 25.94 -2.67 8.10
CA ARG A 120 26.24 -3.24 6.78
C ARG A 120 27.42 -2.56 6.09
N LEU A 121 28.08 -1.62 6.80
CA LEU A 121 29.28 -0.96 6.29
C LEU A 121 30.55 -1.73 6.65
N HIS A 122 30.52 -2.49 7.75
CA HIS A 122 31.69 -3.14 8.28
C HIS A 122 31.50 -4.66 8.36
N PRO A 123 32.37 -5.45 7.71
CA PRO A 123 32.35 -6.91 7.83
C PRO A 123 32.51 -7.35 9.30
N LYS A 124 31.74 -8.35 9.70
CA LYS A 124 31.79 -8.98 11.02
C LYS A 124 32.90 -10.03 11.15
N GLY A 125 33.43 -10.51 10.01
CA GLY A 125 34.46 -11.53 9.95
C GLY A 125 35.03 -11.70 8.55
N TRP A 126 35.88 -12.74 8.41
CA TRP A 126 36.51 -13.06 7.14
C TRP A 126 35.57 -13.82 6.21
N THR A 127 35.76 -13.65 4.91
CA THR A 127 35.09 -14.44 3.86
C THR A 127 35.36 -15.94 4.08
N ARG A 128 34.28 -16.72 4.10
CA ARG A 128 34.29 -18.16 4.36
C ARG A 128 33.25 -18.88 3.53
N ASP A 129 33.35 -20.20 3.44
CA ASP A 129 32.29 -21.02 2.87
C ASP A 129 31.08 -20.98 3.80
N ILE A 130 29.91 -20.76 3.22
CA ILE A 130 28.60 -20.91 3.86
C ILE A 130 27.76 -21.92 3.07
N LYS A 131 26.74 -22.47 3.70
CA LYS A 131 25.77 -23.34 3.05
C LYS A 131 24.39 -22.69 3.14
N ALA A 132 23.85 -22.25 2.01
CA ALA A 132 22.60 -21.49 1.96
C ALA A 132 21.57 -22.13 1.03
N TYR A 133 20.27 -21.90 1.31
CA TYR A 133 19.15 -22.40 0.49
C TYR A 133 18.90 -21.46 -0.70
N THR A 134 19.77 -21.53 -1.70
CA THR A 134 19.79 -20.63 -2.86
C THR A 134 19.41 -21.30 -4.18
N HIS A 135 19.24 -22.62 -4.20
CA HIS A 135 18.84 -23.33 -5.40
C HIS A 135 17.33 -23.54 -5.47
N PHE A 136 16.65 -22.79 -6.34
CA PHE A 136 15.22 -22.89 -6.58
C PHE A 136 14.98 -23.60 -7.91
N LYS A 137 14.36 -24.78 -7.86
CA LYS A 137 14.12 -25.68 -9.00
C LYS A 137 12.67 -25.72 -9.45
N PHE A 138 11.75 -25.35 -8.56
CA PHE A 138 10.31 -25.36 -8.83
C PHE A 138 9.79 -26.72 -9.36
N PRO A 139 10.02 -27.82 -8.66
CA PRO A 139 9.75 -29.17 -9.18
C PRO A 139 8.27 -29.42 -9.49
N GLY A 140 7.33 -28.81 -8.76
CA GLY A 140 5.90 -28.93 -9.05
C GLY A 140 5.48 -28.28 -10.36
N ARG A 141 6.18 -27.23 -10.80
CA ARG A 141 5.92 -26.53 -12.04
C ARG A 141 6.50 -27.22 -13.28
N GLN A 142 7.54 -28.02 -13.13
CA GLN A 142 8.17 -28.81 -14.20
C GLN A 142 8.53 -27.98 -15.44
N GLY A 143 9.07 -26.77 -15.22
CA GLY A 143 9.47 -25.86 -16.29
C GLY A 143 8.33 -25.12 -16.99
N LYS A 144 7.06 -25.33 -16.63
CA LYS A 144 5.94 -24.57 -17.20
C LYS A 144 6.11 -23.07 -16.91
N TYR A 145 5.92 -22.23 -17.91
CA TYR A 145 6.09 -20.78 -17.95
C TYR A 145 7.53 -20.26 -17.93
N SER A 146 8.47 -20.91 -17.22
CA SER A 146 9.89 -20.58 -17.22
C SER A 146 10.70 -21.81 -16.81
N ASN A 147 11.85 -22.04 -17.48
CA ASN A 147 12.84 -23.05 -17.10
C ASN A 147 13.98 -22.45 -16.26
N PHE A 148 13.84 -21.20 -15.82
CA PHE A 148 14.88 -20.54 -15.04
C PHE A 148 14.96 -21.14 -13.65
N GLU A 149 16.18 -21.52 -13.24
CA GLU A 149 16.50 -21.95 -11.88
C GLU A 149 17.33 -20.85 -11.21
N TRP A 150 16.98 -20.53 -9.96
CA TRP A 150 17.79 -19.59 -9.20
C TRP A 150 18.92 -20.32 -8.49
N HIS A 151 20.08 -19.66 -8.45
CA HIS A 151 21.30 -20.13 -7.81
C HIS A 151 21.95 -19.00 -7.03
N TRP A 152 22.90 -19.32 -6.13
CA TRP A 152 23.55 -18.34 -5.28
C TRP A 152 24.12 -17.13 -6.04
N TRP A 153 24.58 -17.28 -7.28
CA TRP A 153 25.13 -16.18 -8.09
C TRP A 153 24.08 -15.21 -8.65
N HIS A 154 22.80 -15.50 -8.47
CA HIS A 154 21.70 -14.59 -8.78
C HIS A 154 21.30 -13.72 -7.57
N PHE A 155 21.98 -13.88 -6.45
CA PHE A 155 21.70 -13.17 -5.22
C PHE A 155 22.92 -12.40 -4.74
N ASP A 156 22.69 -11.26 -4.08
CA ASP A 156 23.76 -10.50 -3.43
C ASP A 156 24.09 -11.07 -2.07
N ALA A 157 23.05 -11.34 -1.25
CA ALA A 157 23.21 -11.76 0.13
C ALA A 157 22.09 -12.71 0.59
N VAL A 158 22.37 -13.38 1.71
CA VAL A 158 21.40 -14.21 2.46
C VAL A 158 21.55 -13.97 3.96
N ASP A 159 20.52 -14.33 4.74
CA ASP A 159 20.52 -14.22 6.22
C ASP A 159 20.71 -15.55 6.93
N TYR A 160 20.95 -16.64 6.20
CA TYR A 160 21.04 -17.97 6.78
C TYR A 160 22.23 -18.78 6.22
N ASP A 161 23.04 -19.31 7.15
CA ASP A 161 24.09 -20.27 6.89
C ASP A 161 23.79 -21.59 7.63
N ASP A 162 23.52 -22.66 6.91
CA ASP A 162 23.18 -23.97 7.47
C ASP A 162 24.35 -24.64 8.24
N PHE A 163 25.59 -24.21 8.01
CA PHE A 163 26.74 -24.69 8.77
C PHE A 163 26.78 -24.13 10.19
N THR A 164 26.60 -22.82 10.32
CA THR A 164 26.80 -22.12 11.59
C THR A 164 25.50 -21.74 12.29
N LYS A 165 24.46 -21.45 11.54
CA LYS A 165 23.15 -20.95 12.03
C LYS A 165 23.29 -19.71 12.90
N GLU A 166 24.28 -18.88 12.60
CA GLU A 166 24.62 -17.69 13.38
C GLU A 166 23.50 -16.64 13.24
N PRO A 167 22.88 -16.21 14.33
CA PRO A 167 21.76 -15.25 14.27
C PRO A 167 22.24 -13.83 13.96
N ASN A 168 21.35 -12.97 13.47
CA ASN A 168 21.59 -11.54 13.19
C ASN A 168 22.81 -11.32 12.29
N THR A 169 23.01 -12.21 11.32
CA THR A 169 24.15 -12.18 10.40
C THR A 169 23.67 -12.23 8.97
N LEU A 170 24.13 -11.28 8.17
CA LEU A 170 23.99 -11.29 6.72
C LEU A 170 25.27 -11.82 6.07
N TYR A 171 25.13 -12.58 5.01
CA TYR A 171 26.24 -13.15 4.28
C TYR A 171 26.23 -12.59 2.85
N LEU A 172 27.10 -11.61 2.60
CA LEU A 172 27.31 -11.05 1.27
C LEU A 172 28.21 -11.99 0.46
N PHE A 173 27.73 -12.48 -0.67
CA PHE A 173 28.47 -13.43 -1.50
C PHE A 173 29.75 -12.81 -2.06
N GLU A 174 30.80 -13.62 -2.18
CA GLU A 174 32.10 -13.18 -2.72
C GLU A 174 31.96 -12.69 -4.16
N GLY A 175 32.46 -11.49 -4.42
CA GLY A 175 32.32 -10.85 -5.74
C GLY A 175 31.02 -10.07 -5.93
N LYS A 176 30.13 -10.05 -4.93
CA LYS A 176 28.92 -9.23 -4.91
C LYS A 176 29.07 -7.98 -4.06
N THR A 177 28.19 -7.04 -4.24
CA THR A 177 28.05 -5.82 -3.43
C THR A 177 26.58 -5.64 -3.05
N PHE A 178 26.32 -5.07 -1.88
CA PHE A 178 24.96 -4.58 -1.63
C PHE A 178 24.60 -3.54 -2.69
N ASP A 179 23.35 -3.56 -3.15
CA ASP A 179 22.84 -2.62 -4.13
C ASP A 179 23.09 -1.16 -3.71
N ASP A 180 23.37 -0.30 -4.69
CA ASP A 180 23.48 1.15 -4.52
C ASP A 180 22.14 1.86 -4.84
N TYR A 181 22.06 3.16 -4.56
CA TYR A 181 20.81 3.95 -4.77
C TYR A 181 19.59 3.38 -4.06
N VAL A 182 19.79 2.81 -2.88
CA VAL A 182 18.80 2.28 -1.94
C VAL A 182 18.71 3.17 -0.70
N ALA A 183 17.83 2.81 0.23
CA ALA A 183 17.74 3.45 1.54
C ALA A 183 19.05 3.27 2.33
N LEU A 184 19.38 4.27 3.18
CA LEU A 184 20.66 4.33 3.90
C LEU A 184 20.56 3.97 5.39
N GLU A 185 19.40 3.54 5.86
CA GLU A 185 19.28 2.98 7.19
C GLU A 185 20.25 1.79 7.33
N LYS A 186 20.82 1.57 8.51
CA LYS A 186 21.84 0.54 8.78
C LYS A 186 23.14 0.70 7.94
N GLY A 187 23.34 1.86 7.32
CA GLY A 187 24.45 2.17 6.41
C GLY A 187 24.14 1.85 4.94
N ASN A 188 23.48 0.76 4.66
CA ASN A 188 22.91 0.36 3.38
C ASN A 188 21.73 -0.58 3.63
N PHE A 189 20.57 -0.31 3.07
CA PHE A 189 19.39 -1.14 3.31
C PHE A 189 18.90 -1.88 2.05
N ALA A 190 19.82 -2.35 1.21
CA ALA A 190 19.49 -3.24 0.09
C ALA A 190 18.86 -4.53 0.62
N TYR A 191 19.55 -5.23 1.50
CA TYR A 191 19.05 -6.48 2.06
C TYR A 191 17.81 -6.27 2.95
N LEU A 192 16.70 -6.95 2.66
CA LEU A 192 15.51 -6.99 3.52
C LEU A 192 15.36 -8.36 4.22
N MET A 193 15.26 -9.43 3.45
CA MET A 193 15.07 -10.81 3.94
C MET A 193 15.41 -11.86 2.88
N GLY A 194 15.59 -13.12 3.28
CA GLY A 194 15.71 -14.27 2.40
C GLY A 194 16.96 -14.25 1.51
N CYS A 195 16.77 -14.54 0.23
CA CYS A 195 17.82 -14.45 -0.80
C CYS A 195 17.60 -13.15 -1.59
N ASP A 196 18.43 -12.15 -1.36
CA ASP A 196 18.37 -10.81 -1.96
C ASP A 196 18.78 -10.86 -3.44
N LEU A 197 17.92 -10.39 -4.35
CA LEU A 197 18.18 -10.48 -5.78
C LEU A 197 19.27 -9.50 -6.23
N ASP A 198 20.25 -9.99 -6.96
CA ASP A 198 21.30 -9.18 -7.60
C ASP A 198 20.77 -8.48 -8.86
N PHE A 199 20.30 -7.26 -8.74
CA PHE A 199 19.87 -6.47 -9.91
C PHE A 199 21.00 -6.00 -10.82
N GLN A 200 22.29 -6.17 -10.46
CA GLN A 200 23.43 -6.00 -11.36
C GLN A 200 23.51 -7.14 -12.37
N SER A 201 22.99 -8.33 -12.04
CA SER A 201 22.93 -9.50 -12.92
C SER A 201 21.93 -9.30 -14.05
N GLN A 202 22.38 -9.48 -15.32
CA GLN A 202 21.49 -9.41 -16.47
C GLN A 202 20.46 -10.54 -16.44
N ASP A 203 20.85 -11.75 -16.02
CA ASP A 203 19.96 -12.91 -15.96
C ASP A 203 18.79 -12.66 -15.00
N VAL A 204 19.06 -12.01 -13.87
CA VAL A 204 18.03 -11.61 -12.88
C VAL A 204 17.06 -10.61 -13.49
N ARG A 205 17.57 -9.54 -14.12
CA ARG A 205 16.72 -8.53 -14.77
C ARG A 205 15.87 -9.12 -15.89
N ASP A 206 16.45 -10.02 -16.69
CA ASP A 206 15.77 -10.68 -17.81
C ASP A 206 14.63 -11.57 -17.29
N GLU A 207 14.88 -12.33 -16.21
CA GLU A 207 13.86 -13.21 -15.62
C GLU A 207 12.74 -12.43 -14.96
N VAL A 208 13.05 -11.38 -14.21
CA VAL A 208 12.06 -10.49 -13.60
C VAL A 208 11.21 -9.78 -14.68
N THR A 209 11.84 -9.39 -15.78
CA THR A 209 11.14 -8.78 -16.92
C THR A 209 10.24 -9.78 -17.64
N ARG A 210 10.73 -11.01 -17.86
CA ARG A 210 9.95 -12.11 -18.45
C ARG A 210 8.74 -12.42 -17.60
N TRP A 211 8.91 -12.50 -16.29
CA TRP A 211 7.82 -12.71 -15.36
C TRP A 211 6.77 -11.58 -15.44
N GLY A 212 7.20 -10.33 -15.43
CA GLY A 212 6.28 -9.18 -15.51
C GLY A 212 5.39 -9.22 -16.75
N LYS A 213 5.99 -9.53 -17.93
CA LYS A 213 5.24 -9.71 -19.18
C LYS A 213 4.25 -10.87 -19.09
N TRP A 214 4.70 -12.03 -18.61
CA TRP A 214 3.85 -13.20 -18.42
C TRP A 214 2.69 -12.90 -17.45
N TYR A 215 2.96 -12.17 -16.38
CA TYR A 215 1.94 -11.81 -15.40
C TYR A 215 0.87 -10.92 -16.03
N LEU A 216 1.26 -9.89 -16.78
CA LEU A 216 0.34 -9.01 -17.49
C LEU A 216 -0.49 -9.77 -18.54
N ASP A 217 0.13 -10.64 -19.34
CA ASP A 217 -0.56 -11.46 -20.34
C ASP A 217 -1.54 -12.46 -19.69
N THR A 218 -1.18 -13.01 -18.54
CA THR A 218 -1.99 -14.01 -17.84
C THR A 218 -3.16 -13.38 -17.11
N THR A 219 -2.98 -12.22 -16.50
CA THR A 219 -3.96 -11.63 -15.59
C THR A 219 -4.75 -10.48 -16.19
N GLY A 220 -4.17 -9.78 -17.17
CA GLY A 220 -4.73 -8.54 -17.69
C GLY A 220 -4.69 -7.38 -16.68
N ALA A 221 -3.85 -7.46 -15.64
CA ALA A 221 -3.73 -6.43 -14.61
C ALA A 221 -3.53 -5.03 -15.20
N ASP A 222 -4.06 -4.01 -14.51
CA ASP A 222 -4.01 -2.61 -14.93
C ASP A 222 -2.89 -1.82 -14.28
N GLY A 223 -2.12 -2.47 -13.41
CA GLY A 223 -1.00 -1.85 -12.73
C GLY A 223 -0.39 -2.72 -11.66
N PHE A 224 0.54 -2.12 -10.93
CA PHE A 224 1.31 -2.78 -9.88
C PHE A 224 1.33 -1.95 -8.59
N ARG A 225 1.26 -2.62 -7.47
CA ARG A 225 1.85 -2.13 -6.23
C ARG A 225 3.21 -2.82 -6.08
N LEU A 226 4.28 -2.04 -6.05
CA LEU A 226 5.65 -2.54 -5.92
C LEU A 226 6.05 -2.51 -4.45
N ASP A 227 6.30 -3.70 -3.92
CA ASP A 227 6.73 -3.92 -2.54
C ASP A 227 8.15 -3.46 -2.30
N ALA A 228 8.42 -2.90 -1.13
CA ALA A 228 9.75 -2.72 -0.56
C ALA A 228 10.78 -2.04 -1.51
N ILE A 229 10.32 -1.09 -2.35
CA ILE A 229 11.16 -0.46 -3.39
C ILE A 229 12.39 0.26 -2.86
N LYS A 230 12.43 0.62 -1.58
CA LYS A 230 13.58 1.28 -0.95
C LYS A 230 14.81 0.37 -0.83
N HIS A 231 14.61 -0.93 -1.00
CA HIS A 231 15.64 -1.96 -0.91
C HIS A 231 16.23 -2.34 -2.28
N ILE A 232 15.61 -1.92 -3.37
CA ILE A 232 16.04 -2.20 -4.75
C ILE A 232 16.64 -0.94 -5.36
N SER A 233 17.76 -1.08 -6.08
CA SER A 233 18.40 0.02 -6.82
C SER A 233 17.37 0.81 -7.64
N SER A 234 17.22 2.11 -7.35
CA SER A 234 16.18 2.95 -7.98
C SER A 234 16.30 3.03 -9.50
N TRP A 235 17.50 2.87 -10.06
CA TRP A 235 17.74 2.88 -11.51
C TRP A 235 17.07 1.73 -12.27
N PHE A 236 16.73 0.61 -11.59
CA PHE A 236 16.08 -0.55 -12.22
C PHE A 236 14.65 -0.22 -12.70
N PHE A 237 13.86 0.48 -11.89
CA PHE A 237 12.45 0.66 -12.14
C PHE A 237 12.09 1.46 -13.40
N PRO A 238 12.78 2.56 -13.75
CA PRO A 238 12.42 3.32 -14.95
C PRO A 238 12.41 2.49 -16.23
N GLN A 239 13.43 1.66 -16.42
CA GLN A 239 13.53 0.80 -17.60
C GLN A 239 12.50 -0.34 -17.54
N TRP A 240 12.37 -1.00 -16.40
CA TRP A 240 11.43 -2.09 -16.22
C TRP A 240 9.98 -1.64 -16.45
N LEU A 241 9.60 -0.48 -15.92
CA LEU A 241 8.25 0.08 -16.08
C LEU A 241 7.96 0.48 -17.53
N ASP A 242 8.95 1.04 -18.24
CA ASP A 242 8.79 1.35 -19.67
C ASP A 242 8.52 0.08 -20.46
N GLU A 243 9.26 -0.98 -20.17
CA GLU A 243 9.11 -2.26 -20.83
C GLU A 243 7.76 -2.92 -20.54
N MET A 244 7.28 -2.83 -19.29
CA MET A 244 5.95 -3.33 -18.92
C MET A 244 4.83 -2.55 -19.62
N ARG A 245 4.91 -1.21 -19.68
CA ARG A 245 3.92 -0.36 -20.39
C ARG A 245 3.95 -0.60 -21.89
N TYR A 246 5.14 -0.71 -22.48
CA TYR A 246 5.29 -1.03 -23.89
C TYR A 246 4.67 -2.40 -24.23
N HIS A 247 4.95 -3.43 -23.43
CA HIS A 247 4.40 -4.76 -23.60
C HIS A 247 2.87 -4.79 -23.45
N ALA A 248 2.34 -4.13 -22.43
CA ALA A 248 0.91 -4.06 -22.18
C ALA A 248 0.15 -3.21 -23.22
N GLY A 249 0.85 -2.35 -23.97
CA GLY A 249 0.23 -1.41 -24.91
C GLY A 249 -0.71 -0.39 -24.25
N LYS A 250 -0.59 -0.20 -22.94
CA LYS A 250 -1.40 0.75 -22.15
C LYS A 250 -0.57 1.39 -21.02
N ASP A 251 -1.03 2.53 -20.54
CA ASP A 251 -0.47 3.13 -19.34
C ASP A 251 -0.89 2.30 -18.12
N LEU A 252 0.11 1.75 -17.42
CA LEU A 252 -0.10 0.97 -16.20
C LEU A 252 0.04 1.89 -14.99
N PHE A 253 -0.97 1.88 -14.12
CA PHE A 253 -0.84 2.55 -12.82
C PHE A 253 0.19 1.84 -11.96
N VAL A 254 1.09 2.60 -11.34
CA VAL A 254 2.13 2.02 -10.47
C VAL A 254 2.26 2.84 -9.21
N VAL A 255 2.19 2.16 -8.08
CA VAL A 255 2.52 2.72 -6.77
C VAL A 255 3.60 1.89 -6.10
N GLY A 256 4.65 2.55 -5.62
CA GLY A 256 5.73 1.90 -4.89
C GLY A 256 5.64 2.16 -3.39
N GLU A 257 5.99 1.15 -2.61
CA GLU A 257 6.11 1.28 -1.17
C GLU A 257 7.53 1.67 -0.79
N TYR A 258 7.74 2.96 -0.53
CA TYR A 258 8.94 3.47 0.12
C TYR A 258 8.61 3.86 1.55
N TRP A 259 8.72 2.92 2.49
CA TRP A 259 8.31 3.15 3.88
C TRP A 259 9.36 3.99 4.63
N LEU A 260 9.17 5.29 4.60
CA LEU A 260 9.96 6.24 5.37
C LEU A 260 9.17 7.54 5.62
N ASN A 261 9.12 7.99 6.87
CA ASN A 261 8.53 9.27 7.24
C ASN A 261 9.54 10.41 7.01
N ASN A 262 9.86 10.67 5.74
CA ASN A 262 10.76 11.75 5.33
C ASN A 262 10.42 12.22 3.91
N ILE A 263 9.88 13.42 3.81
CA ILE A 263 9.40 13.99 2.54
C ILE A 263 10.52 14.22 1.52
N ASP A 264 11.70 14.64 1.99
CA ASP A 264 12.84 14.93 1.09
C ASP A 264 13.35 13.65 0.43
N THR A 265 13.38 12.54 1.16
CA THR A 265 13.73 11.22 0.62
C THR A 265 12.69 10.75 -0.40
N LEU A 266 11.40 10.93 -0.14
CA LEU A 266 10.36 10.58 -1.11
C LEU A 266 10.46 11.45 -2.37
N HIS A 267 10.77 12.73 -2.26
CA HIS A 267 11.04 13.60 -3.41
C HIS A 267 12.24 13.12 -4.22
N TRP A 268 13.34 12.79 -3.52
CA TRP A 268 14.52 12.23 -4.16
C TRP A 268 14.17 10.96 -4.94
N TYR A 269 13.44 10.03 -4.30
CA TYR A 269 13.09 8.75 -4.93
C TYR A 269 12.20 8.93 -6.17
N ILE A 270 11.16 9.77 -6.09
CA ILE A 270 10.30 10.05 -7.23
C ILE A 270 11.13 10.62 -8.42
N ASN A 271 12.11 11.49 -8.12
CA ASN A 271 13.01 12.03 -9.15
C ASN A 271 13.95 10.92 -9.68
N ALA A 272 14.51 10.08 -8.82
CA ALA A 272 15.41 8.98 -9.20
C ALA A 272 14.73 7.97 -10.15
N VAL A 273 13.43 7.74 -9.99
CA VAL A 273 12.64 6.90 -10.90
C VAL A 273 11.98 7.69 -12.05
N ASN A 274 12.46 8.91 -12.32
CA ASN A 274 11.98 9.80 -13.39
C ASN A 274 10.45 10.08 -13.33
N GLY A 275 9.84 10.07 -12.13
CA GLY A 275 8.41 10.24 -11.95
C GLY A 275 7.53 9.13 -12.54
N LYS A 276 8.09 7.98 -12.87
CA LYS A 276 7.37 6.89 -13.56
C LYS A 276 6.43 6.07 -12.67
N MET A 277 6.46 6.31 -11.36
CA MET A 277 5.52 5.73 -10.40
C MET A 277 5.13 6.75 -9.35
N SER A 278 3.97 6.54 -8.76
CA SER A 278 3.56 7.17 -7.50
C SER A 278 4.15 6.41 -6.32
N VAL A 279 4.19 7.05 -5.15
CA VAL A 279 4.56 6.35 -3.90
C VAL A 279 3.51 6.62 -2.82
N PHE A 280 3.43 5.73 -1.84
CA PHE A 280 2.56 5.93 -0.69
C PHE A 280 3.01 7.13 0.14
N ASP A 281 2.04 7.96 0.56
CA ASP A 281 2.28 9.15 1.39
C ASP A 281 2.45 8.74 2.87
N VAL A 282 3.57 8.13 3.18
CA VAL A 282 3.91 7.69 4.53
C VAL A 282 3.96 8.86 5.53
N PRO A 283 4.47 10.06 5.19
CA PRO A 283 4.37 11.22 6.08
C PRO A 283 2.94 11.58 6.47
N LEU A 284 1.98 11.54 5.53
CA LEU A 284 0.56 11.82 5.84
C LEU A 284 -0.02 10.77 6.80
N HIS A 285 0.27 9.49 6.58
CA HIS A 285 -0.11 8.41 7.51
C HIS A 285 0.39 8.69 8.93
N TYR A 286 1.68 9.08 9.09
CA TYR A 286 2.22 9.42 10.40
C TYR A 286 1.61 10.68 11.01
N ASN A 287 1.25 11.68 10.20
CA ASN A 287 0.49 12.84 10.71
C ASN A 287 -0.85 12.40 11.28
N PHE A 288 -1.59 11.50 10.61
CA PHE A 288 -2.83 10.92 11.14
C PHE A 288 -2.59 10.09 12.41
N TYR A 289 -1.54 9.27 12.44
CA TYR A 289 -1.16 8.49 13.61
C TYR A 289 -0.94 9.40 14.83
N TYR A 290 -0.12 10.45 14.70
CA TYR A 290 0.15 11.38 15.79
C TYR A 290 -1.08 12.19 16.19
N ALA A 291 -1.86 12.68 15.22
CA ALA A 291 -3.09 13.41 15.48
C ALA A 291 -4.09 12.57 16.28
N SER A 292 -4.29 11.31 15.90
CA SER A 292 -5.22 10.39 16.56
C SER A 292 -4.87 10.13 18.03
N ARG A 293 -3.60 10.23 18.40
CA ARG A 293 -3.07 9.93 19.75
C ARG A 293 -2.80 11.17 20.60
N SER A 294 -3.00 12.36 20.06
CA SER A 294 -2.73 13.63 20.73
C SER A 294 -3.79 14.01 21.79
N GLY A 295 -4.91 13.28 21.86
CA GLY A 295 -6.02 13.63 22.75
C GLY A 295 -6.69 14.96 22.41
N GLY A 296 -6.69 15.36 21.12
CA GLY A 296 -7.27 16.62 20.64
C GLY A 296 -6.33 17.82 20.81
N HIS A 297 -5.02 17.57 20.92
CA HIS A 297 -3.98 18.59 21.02
C HIS A 297 -3.07 18.67 19.80
N TYR A 298 -3.46 18.06 18.69
CA TYR A 298 -2.74 18.18 17.43
C TYR A 298 -3.10 19.50 16.74
N ASP A 299 -2.11 20.16 16.15
CA ASP A 299 -2.39 21.29 15.28
C ASP A 299 -2.95 20.82 13.93
N MET A 300 -4.28 20.70 13.85
CA MET A 300 -4.97 20.28 12.63
C MET A 300 -4.68 21.19 11.44
N GLY A 301 -4.36 22.48 11.66
CA GLY A 301 -3.91 23.37 10.60
C GLY A 301 -2.64 22.90 9.91
N SER A 302 -1.83 22.08 10.58
CA SER A 302 -0.58 21.53 10.08
C SER A 302 -0.70 20.10 9.54
N ILE A 303 -1.88 19.49 9.50
CA ILE A 303 -2.07 18.05 9.18
C ILE A 303 -1.48 17.61 7.84
N LEU A 304 -1.38 18.53 6.87
CA LEU A 304 -0.81 18.27 5.55
C LEU A 304 0.67 18.66 5.43
N ASN A 305 1.26 19.28 6.46
CA ASN A 305 2.64 19.77 6.39
C ASN A 305 3.63 18.59 6.24
N GLY A 306 4.56 18.75 5.31
CA GLY A 306 5.60 17.76 5.06
C GLY A 306 5.11 16.47 4.40
N THR A 307 3.98 16.52 3.69
CA THR A 307 3.38 15.36 3.02
C THR A 307 3.50 15.45 1.49
N LEU A 308 3.43 14.31 0.83
CA LEU A 308 3.35 14.27 -0.64
C LEU A 308 2.03 14.84 -1.14
N MET A 309 0.93 14.63 -0.43
CA MET A 309 -0.37 15.19 -0.76
C MET A 309 -0.30 16.71 -0.90
N GLN A 310 0.48 17.39 -0.05
CA GLN A 310 0.69 18.83 -0.12
C GLN A 310 1.68 19.23 -1.23
N GLN A 311 2.81 18.51 -1.36
CA GLN A 311 3.96 18.97 -2.13
C GLN A 311 4.06 18.36 -3.54
N ARG A 312 3.60 17.12 -3.73
CA ARG A 312 3.61 16.40 -5.03
C ARG A 312 2.32 15.57 -5.21
N PRO A 313 1.15 16.20 -5.26
CA PRO A 313 -0.15 15.52 -5.22
C PRO A 313 -0.36 14.50 -6.35
N THR A 314 0.25 14.70 -7.51
CA THR A 314 0.13 13.78 -8.66
C THR A 314 0.90 12.46 -8.47
N HIS A 315 1.82 12.41 -7.51
CA HIS A 315 2.62 11.22 -7.19
C HIS A 315 2.28 10.66 -5.80
N ALA A 316 1.31 11.25 -5.11
CA ALA A 316 0.90 10.84 -3.78
C ALA A 316 -0.22 9.79 -3.84
N VAL A 317 0.02 8.59 -3.36
CA VAL A 317 -1.04 7.65 -2.99
C VAL A 317 -1.29 7.79 -1.49
N THR A 318 -2.42 8.39 -1.16
CA THR A 318 -2.79 8.69 0.23
C THR A 318 -3.50 7.51 0.87
N PHE A 319 -3.22 7.23 2.13
CA PHE A 319 -3.84 6.13 2.89
C PHE A 319 -3.93 6.47 4.37
N VAL A 320 -4.81 5.81 5.08
CA VAL A 320 -4.98 5.96 6.54
C VAL A 320 -4.20 4.89 7.27
N GLU A 321 -4.35 3.65 6.85
CA GLU A 321 -3.69 2.47 7.41
C GLU A 321 -3.49 1.41 6.33
N ASN A 322 -2.57 0.44 6.55
CA ASN A 322 -2.36 -0.71 5.69
C ASN A 322 -2.07 -1.98 6.50
N HIS A 323 -1.76 -3.08 5.80
CA HIS A 323 -1.49 -4.38 6.40
C HIS A 323 -0.21 -4.45 7.25
N ASP A 324 0.73 -3.51 7.11
CA ASP A 324 1.97 -3.44 7.89
C ASP A 324 1.88 -2.45 9.05
N SER A 325 1.06 -1.39 8.93
CA SER A 325 0.87 -0.42 10.01
C SER A 325 -0.22 -0.82 11.00
N GLN A 326 -1.06 -1.82 10.66
CA GLN A 326 -2.09 -2.35 11.56
C GLN A 326 -1.48 -2.93 12.85
N PRO A 327 -2.24 -3.03 13.96
CA PRO A 327 -1.74 -3.56 15.22
C PRO A 327 -1.06 -4.92 15.09
N LEU A 328 0.05 -5.12 15.83
CA LEU A 328 0.88 -6.31 15.92
C LEU A 328 1.76 -6.59 14.68
N GLN A 329 1.76 -5.71 13.70
CA GLN A 329 2.63 -5.84 12.53
C GLN A 329 3.97 -5.10 12.68
N SER A 330 4.89 -5.36 11.75
CA SER A 330 6.29 -4.91 11.83
C SER A 330 6.43 -3.38 11.85
N LEU A 331 5.59 -2.68 11.11
CA LEU A 331 5.56 -1.22 10.99
C LEU A 331 4.41 -0.60 11.80
N GLU A 332 3.96 -1.29 12.83
CA GLU A 332 2.82 -0.94 13.67
C GLU A 332 2.78 0.55 14.02
N ALA A 333 1.80 1.25 13.48
CA ALA A 333 1.49 2.65 13.71
C ALA A 333 -0.02 2.92 13.47
N PRO A 334 -0.93 2.24 14.21
CA PRO A 334 -2.36 2.29 13.91
C PRO A 334 -2.94 3.66 14.23
N VAL A 335 -3.74 4.17 13.30
CA VAL A 335 -4.57 5.35 13.53
C VAL A 335 -5.75 4.95 14.41
N GLU A 336 -5.98 5.71 15.51
CA GLU A 336 -7.07 5.41 16.44
C GLU A 336 -8.44 5.45 15.76
N PRO A 337 -9.36 4.52 16.08
CA PRO A 337 -10.65 4.39 15.38
C PRO A 337 -11.48 5.67 15.34
N TRP A 338 -11.42 6.51 16.38
CA TRP A 338 -12.18 7.77 16.42
C TRP A 338 -11.73 8.79 15.37
N PHE A 339 -10.42 8.76 14.98
CA PHE A 339 -9.85 9.71 14.03
C PHE A 339 -9.99 9.23 12.57
N LYS A 340 -10.22 7.95 12.33
CA LYS A 340 -10.33 7.39 10.97
C LYS A 340 -11.39 8.09 10.11
N PRO A 341 -12.59 8.46 10.59
CA PRO A 341 -13.54 9.26 9.81
C PRO A 341 -12.97 10.60 9.32
N LEU A 342 -12.18 11.29 10.15
CA LEU A 342 -11.52 12.55 9.79
C LEU A 342 -10.45 12.32 8.72
N ALA A 343 -9.60 11.33 8.93
CA ALA A 343 -8.53 10.97 8.01
C ALA A 343 -9.08 10.54 6.63
N TYR A 344 -10.11 9.69 6.60
CA TYR A 344 -10.76 9.30 5.35
C TYR A 344 -11.46 10.46 4.64
N ALA A 345 -12.04 11.42 5.36
CA ALA A 345 -12.58 12.62 4.76
C ALA A 345 -11.49 13.44 4.06
N ILE A 346 -10.31 13.59 4.68
CA ILE A 346 -9.16 14.29 4.09
C ILE A 346 -8.75 13.61 2.79
N ILE A 347 -8.45 12.31 2.79
CA ILE A 347 -7.93 11.64 1.60
C ILE A 347 -8.98 11.44 0.49
N LEU A 348 -10.26 11.31 0.83
CA LEU A 348 -11.33 11.05 -0.14
C LEU A 348 -11.93 12.32 -0.75
N LEU A 349 -12.01 13.43 -0.01
CA LEU A 349 -12.81 14.59 -0.43
C LEU A 349 -11.98 15.79 -0.89
N ARG A 350 -10.67 15.80 -0.62
CA ARG A 350 -9.77 16.79 -1.20
C ARG A 350 -9.41 16.42 -2.63
N ARG A 351 -8.91 17.42 -3.38
CA ARG A 351 -8.53 17.26 -4.79
C ARG A 351 -7.16 16.57 -4.96
N GLU A 352 -6.29 16.68 -3.94
CA GLU A 352 -4.92 16.22 -3.95
C GLU A 352 -4.83 14.73 -3.64
N GLY A 353 -3.91 14.03 -4.31
CA GLY A 353 -3.58 12.63 -4.06
C GLY A 353 -4.56 11.62 -4.65
N TYR A 354 -4.12 10.36 -4.66
CA TYR A 354 -4.92 9.19 -5.07
C TYR A 354 -5.22 8.34 -3.83
N PRO A 355 -6.47 8.31 -3.35
CA PRO A 355 -6.79 7.69 -2.07
C PRO A 355 -6.83 6.17 -2.13
N CYS A 356 -6.31 5.54 -1.06
CA CYS A 356 -6.39 4.11 -0.81
C CYS A 356 -7.15 3.83 0.49
N VAL A 357 -8.26 3.09 0.41
CA VAL A 357 -9.03 2.62 1.56
C VAL A 357 -8.49 1.25 1.98
N PHE A 358 -8.32 1.05 3.28
CA PHE A 358 -7.86 -0.21 3.84
C PHE A 358 -9.02 -1.18 4.09
N TYR A 359 -8.85 -2.47 3.73
CA TYR A 359 -9.85 -3.52 3.89
C TYR A 359 -10.42 -3.60 5.32
N ALA A 360 -9.52 -3.64 6.32
CA ALA A 360 -9.94 -3.79 7.71
C ALA A 360 -10.69 -2.56 8.24
N ASP A 361 -10.41 -1.36 7.71
CA ASP A 361 -11.20 -0.17 8.06
C ASP A 361 -12.58 -0.18 7.41
N TYR A 362 -12.69 -0.75 6.22
CA TYR A 362 -13.98 -0.81 5.53
C TYR A 362 -14.90 -1.91 6.10
N TYR A 363 -14.39 -3.14 6.26
CA TYR A 363 -15.19 -4.28 6.68
C TYR A 363 -15.13 -4.55 8.18
N GLY A 364 -14.10 -4.07 8.88
CA GLY A 364 -13.76 -4.51 10.23
C GLY A 364 -13.05 -5.86 10.22
N THR A 365 -12.38 -6.19 11.31
CA THR A 365 -11.77 -7.52 11.50
C THR A 365 -11.47 -7.79 12.97
N GLU A 366 -11.31 -9.06 13.30
CA GLU A 366 -10.85 -9.52 14.61
C GLU A 366 -9.78 -10.58 14.39
N TYR A 367 -8.67 -10.49 15.12
CA TYR A 367 -7.58 -11.46 15.07
C TYR A 367 -6.79 -11.50 16.37
N GLU A 368 -5.93 -12.51 16.51
CA GLU A 368 -5.03 -12.65 17.65
C GLU A 368 -3.62 -12.95 17.16
N ASP A 369 -2.64 -12.30 17.76
CA ASP A 369 -1.22 -12.57 17.52
C ASP A 369 -0.36 -12.12 18.71
N TYR A 370 0.93 -12.38 18.62
CA TYR A 370 1.90 -11.99 19.62
C TYR A 370 2.43 -10.59 19.35
N GLY A 371 2.46 -9.76 20.40
CA GLY A 371 3.15 -8.46 20.36
C GLY A 371 4.66 -8.60 20.44
N LYS A 372 5.37 -7.50 20.22
CA LYS A 372 6.83 -7.41 20.34
C LYS A 372 7.36 -7.75 21.76
N ASP A 373 6.51 -7.69 22.75
CA ASP A 373 6.76 -8.06 24.14
C ASP A 373 6.58 -9.57 24.44
N GLY A 374 6.19 -10.35 23.41
CA GLY A 374 5.93 -11.79 23.50
C GLY A 374 4.58 -12.18 24.13
N ASN A 375 3.72 -11.21 24.46
CA ASN A 375 2.37 -11.48 24.92
C ASN A 375 1.41 -11.63 23.75
N ARG A 376 0.37 -12.44 23.95
CA ARG A 376 -0.70 -12.62 22.96
C ARG A 376 -1.80 -11.59 23.17
N TYR A 377 -2.18 -10.92 22.10
CA TYR A 377 -3.21 -9.89 22.09
C TYR A 377 -4.36 -10.25 21.16
N LYS A 378 -5.57 -9.96 21.60
CA LYS A 378 -6.76 -9.99 20.76
C LYS A 378 -7.04 -8.59 20.26
N ILE A 379 -7.05 -8.42 18.95
CA ILE A 379 -7.27 -7.14 18.27
C ILE A 379 -8.68 -7.15 17.67
N PHE A 380 -9.39 -6.05 17.86
CA PHE A 380 -10.66 -5.76 17.21
C PHE A 380 -10.55 -4.43 16.47
N LEU A 381 -10.70 -4.45 15.15
CA LEU A 381 -10.76 -3.26 14.31
C LEU A 381 -12.22 -3.04 13.87
N PRO A 382 -12.87 -1.96 14.31
CA PRO A 382 -14.26 -1.70 13.95
C PRO A 382 -14.38 -1.31 12.48
N SER A 383 -15.50 -1.70 11.85
CA SER A 383 -15.84 -1.24 10.51
C SER A 383 -16.20 0.24 10.51
N HIS A 384 -15.63 0.99 9.57
CA HIS A 384 -15.99 2.38 9.28
C HIS A 384 -16.79 2.51 7.97
N ARG A 385 -17.31 1.40 7.44
CA ARG A 385 -18.09 1.38 6.20
C ARG A 385 -19.23 2.41 6.21
N TRP A 386 -19.90 2.56 7.35
CA TRP A 386 -21.02 3.48 7.53
C TRP A 386 -20.70 4.94 7.15
N ILE A 387 -19.45 5.37 7.33
CA ILE A 387 -18.98 6.71 6.95
C ILE A 387 -18.26 6.68 5.61
N ILE A 388 -17.44 5.66 5.33
CA ILE A 388 -16.67 5.57 4.09
C ILE A 388 -17.60 5.53 2.87
N ASP A 389 -18.72 4.81 2.92
CA ASP A 389 -19.73 4.79 1.83
C ASP A 389 -20.28 6.20 1.55
N LYS A 390 -20.57 6.99 2.61
CA LYS A 390 -21.00 8.38 2.47
C LYS A 390 -19.93 9.28 1.88
N LEU A 391 -18.67 9.08 2.29
CA LEU A 391 -17.53 9.84 1.74
C LEU A 391 -17.25 9.48 0.27
N LEU A 392 -17.37 8.22 -0.11
CA LEU A 392 -17.27 7.78 -1.51
C LEU A 392 -18.40 8.36 -2.37
N TYR A 393 -19.62 8.38 -1.83
CA TYR A 393 -20.75 9.05 -2.48
C TYR A 393 -20.49 10.56 -2.67
N ALA A 394 -20.04 11.24 -1.62
CA ALA A 394 -19.69 12.66 -1.69
C ALA A 394 -18.56 12.92 -2.71
N ARG A 395 -17.53 12.05 -2.73
CA ARG A 395 -16.45 12.12 -3.73
C ARG A 395 -16.99 12.04 -5.15
N LYS A 396 -17.89 11.09 -5.42
CA LYS A 396 -18.46 10.85 -6.75
C LYS A 396 -19.42 11.96 -7.20
N GLN A 397 -20.11 12.63 -6.26
CA GLN A 397 -21.18 13.57 -6.61
C GLN A 397 -20.78 15.05 -6.44
N TYR A 398 -19.91 15.37 -5.48
CA TYR A 398 -19.69 16.75 -5.04
C TYR A 398 -18.22 17.20 -5.00
N ALA A 399 -17.25 16.30 -5.00
CA ALA A 399 -15.85 16.67 -4.84
C ALA A 399 -15.21 17.18 -6.13
N TYR A 400 -15.81 18.21 -6.75
CA TYR A 400 -15.41 18.78 -8.05
C TYR A 400 -15.21 20.30 -7.97
N GLY A 401 -14.57 20.83 -9.00
CA GLY A 401 -14.33 22.27 -9.13
C GLY A 401 -13.24 22.82 -8.21
N ASP A 402 -13.24 24.13 -8.04
CA ASP A 402 -12.26 24.83 -7.20
C ASP A 402 -12.37 24.42 -5.74
N GLN A 403 -11.22 24.40 -5.08
CA GLN A 403 -11.09 24.09 -3.66
C GLN A 403 -10.55 25.30 -2.92
N TYR A 404 -11.24 25.69 -1.83
CA TYR A 404 -10.78 26.71 -0.89
C TYR A 404 -10.54 26.10 0.47
N ASP A 405 -9.37 26.34 1.04
CA ASP A 405 -8.92 25.81 2.32
C ASP A 405 -9.09 26.82 3.46
N TYR A 406 -9.57 26.33 4.60
CA TYR A 406 -9.78 27.10 5.84
C TYR A 406 -9.05 26.38 6.98
N PHE A 407 -7.71 26.43 6.95
CA PHE A 407 -6.81 25.74 7.90
C PHE A 407 -6.20 26.73 8.91
N ASP A 408 -6.98 27.72 9.30
CA ASP A 408 -6.61 28.87 10.11
C ASP A 408 -6.88 28.70 11.61
N HIS A 409 -7.24 27.50 12.06
CA HIS A 409 -7.51 27.19 13.47
C HIS A 409 -6.89 25.85 13.85
N TYR A 410 -6.33 25.80 15.04
CA TYR A 410 -5.52 24.67 15.43
C TYR A 410 -6.31 23.37 15.64
N ASN A 411 -7.58 23.41 16.09
CA ASN A 411 -8.44 22.23 16.23
C ASN A 411 -9.38 22.00 15.06
N THR A 412 -9.86 23.10 14.45
CA THR A 412 -10.94 23.04 13.47
C THR A 412 -10.44 23.46 12.11
N ILE A 413 -10.49 22.57 11.15
CA ILE A 413 -10.18 22.82 9.75
C ILE A 413 -11.37 22.54 8.85
N GLY A 414 -11.38 23.13 7.66
CA GLY A 414 -12.38 22.86 6.66
C GLY A 414 -11.89 23.22 5.27
N TRP A 415 -12.62 22.76 4.26
CA TRP A 415 -12.44 23.16 2.87
C TRP A 415 -13.75 23.09 2.13
N THR A 416 -13.81 23.74 0.99
CA THR A 416 -14.97 23.70 0.10
C THR A 416 -14.59 23.20 -1.28
N ARG A 417 -15.55 22.63 -1.97
CA ARG A 417 -15.49 22.26 -3.37
C ARG A 417 -16.67 22.93 -4.07
N LEU A 418 -16.40 23.77 -5.06
CA LEU A 418 -17.42 24.65 -5.63
C LEU A 418 -18.27 24.02 -6.73
N GLY A 419 -17.94 22.76 -7.08
CA GLY A 419 -18.52 22.12 -8.26
C GLY A 419 -17.96 22.64 -9.57
N ASP A 420 -18.25 21.95 -10.65
CA ASP A 420 -17.90 22.32 -12.02
C ASP A 420 -19.12 22.25 -12.94
N HIS A 421 -18.92 22.43 -14.24
CA HIS A 421 -20.02 22.42 -15.19
C HIS A 421 -20.74 21.04 -15.24
N ALA A 422 -20.01 19.93 -15.11
CA ALA A 422 -20.57 18.58 -15.13
C ALA A 422 -21.17 18.16 -13.78
N HIS A 423 -20.63 18.70 -12.68
CA HIS A 423 -21.05 18.44 -11.32
C HIS A 423 -21.27 19.78 -10.60
N PRO A 424 -22.40 20.46 -10.88
CA PRO A 424 -22.58 21.87 -10.50
C PRO A 424 -22.83 22.10 -9.01
N LYS A 425 -23.12 21.07 -8.23
CA LYS A 425 -23.39 21.19 -6.79
C LYS A 425 -22.09 21.32 -5.97
N ALA A 426 -22.14 22.15 -4.93
CA ALA A 426 -21.02 22.42 -4.05
C ALA A 426 -21.03 21.55 -2.79
N MET A 427 -19.90 21.49 -2.12
CA MET A 427 -19.68 20.78 -0.87
C MET A 427 -18.77 21.60 0.06
N ALA A 428 -19.05 21.55 1.37
CA ALA A 428 -18.18 22.05 2.43
C ALA A 428 -17.88 20.92 3.40
N VAL A 429 -16.62 20.69 3.72
CA VAL A 429 -16.16 19.73 4.72
C VAL A 429 -15.60 20.49 5.90
N ILE A 430 -15.98 20.14 7.10
CA ILE A 430 -15.45 20.70 8.33
C ILE A 430 -15.24 19.60 9.36
N MET A 431 -14.14 19.66 10.09
CA MET A 431 -13.80 18.71 11.14
C MET A 431 -13.09 19.38 12.30
N SER A 432 -13.20 18.74 13.46
CA SER A 432 -12.47 19.13 14.66
C SER A 432 -11.97 17.88 15.38
N ASP A 433 -10.72 17.90 15.84
CA ASP A 433 -10.13 16.82 16.63
C ASP A 433 -10.43 16.93 18.15
N SER A 434 -11.12 17.99 18.58
CA SER A 434 -11.38 18.26 20.00
C SER A 434 -12.83 18.69 20.25
N VAL A 435 -13.08 19.97 20.48
CA VAL A 435 -14.41 20.53 20.76
C VAL A 435 -15.23 20.75 19.49
N PRO A 436 -16.58 20.91 19.57
CA PRO A 436 -17.36 21.29 18.41
C PRO A 436 -16.81 22.55 17.74
N GLY A 437 -16.72 22.51 16.40
CA GLY A 437 -16.13 23.55 15.60
C GLY A 437 -17.12 24.21 14.63
N TYR A 438 -16.80 25.45 14.24
CA TYR A 438 -17.51 26.15 13.18
C TYR A 438 -16.53 26.98 12.33
N LYS A 439 -16.90 27.21 11.07
CA LYS A 439 -16.15 28.08 10.15
C LYS A 439 -17.08 28.77 9.18
N TRP A 440 -16.81 30.02 8.95
CA TRP A 440 -17.43 30.80 7.89
C TRP A 440 -16.71 30.49 6.59
N MET A 441 -17.39 29.81 5.65
CA MET A 441 -16.77 29.32 4.41
C MET A 441 -17.60 29.67 3.17
N GLU A 442 -16.91 29.93 2.05
CA GLU A 442 -17.49 30.18 0.74
C GLU A 442 -17.72 28.86 -0.01
N VAL A 443 -18.92 28.68 -0.54
CA VAL A 443 -19.27 27.57 -1.42
C VAL A 443 -19.69 28.03 -2.82
N GLY A 444 -19.70 29.35 -3.07
CA GLY A 444 -20.03 29.94 -4.38
C GLY A 444 -21.46 29.70 -4.85
N LYS A 445 -22.41 29.40 -3.93
CA LYS A 445 -23.81 29.10 -4.21
C LYS A 445 -24.72 30.03 -3.40
N PRO A 446 -25.16 31.16 -3.96
CA PRO A 446 -26.03 32.12 -3.28
C PRO A 446 -27.39 31.52 -2.90
N ASN A 447 -27.85 31.82 -1.67
CA ASN A 447 -29.16 31.44 -1.14
C ASN A 447 -29.46 29.93 -1.28
N ALA A 448 -28.43 29.08 -1.19
CA ALA A 448 -28.55 27.64 -1.34
C ALA A 448 -28.67 26.94 0.01
N LYS A 449 -29.39 25.83 0.00
CA LYS A 449 -29.59 24.97 1.18
C LYS A 449 -28.55 23.84 1.17
N PHE A 450 -27.97 23.57 2.34
CA PHE A 450 -27.02 22.48 2.57
C PHE A 450 -27.52 21.60 3.73
N TYR A 451 -27.29 20.30 3.61
CA TYR A 451 -27.50 19.33 4.69
C TYR A 451 -26.22 18.54 4.95
N ASP A 452 -26.05 18.08 6.19
CA ASP A 452 -24.91 17.25 6.57
C ASP A 452 -25.13 15.81 6.11
N LEU A 453 -24.39 15.36 5.09
CA LEU A 453 -24.43 14.01 4.56
C LEU A 453 -24.01 12.95 5.60
N THR A 454 -23.18 13.32 6.56
CA THR A 454 -22.77 12.42 7.65
C THR A 454 -23.89 12.19 8.66
N GLU A 455 -24.94 13.03 8.66
CA GLU A 455 -26.11 13.01 9.58
C GLU A 455 -25.75 13.29 11.04
N HIS A 456 -24.55 13.84 11.30
CA HIS A 456 -24.15 14.25 12.64
C HIS A 456 -24.90 15.49 13.12
N ILE A 457 -25.26 16.38 12.18
CA ILE A 457 -26.05 17.60 12.44
C ILE A 457 -27.27 17.57 11.52
N LYS A 458 -28.47 17.70 12.13
CA LYS A 458 -29.73 17.56 11.38
C LYS A 458 -30.27 18.87 10.83
N GLU A 459 -29.93 19.99 11.46
CA GLU A 459 -30.38 21.31 11.04
C GLU A 459 -29.69 21.73 9.76
N PRO A 460 -30.43 22.08 8.69
CA PRO A 460 -29.82 22.55 7.44
C PRO A 460 -29.18 23.92 7.63
N ILE A 461 -28.21 24.21 6.76
CA ILE A 461 -27.54 25.50 6.66
C ILE A 461 -27.95 26.17 5.34
N TYR A 462 -28.13 27.49 5.37
CA TYR A 462 -28.44 28.31 4.21
C TYR A 462 -27.32 29.31 3.98
N THR A 463 -26.88 29.41 2.75
CA THR A 463 -25.90 30.44 2.36
C THR A 463 -26.54 31.79 2.16
N ASN A 464 -25.77 32.85 2.35
CA ASN A 464 -26.20 34.21 2.07
C ASN A 464 -26.17 34.51 0.54
N GLU A 465 -26.45 35.77 0.16
CA GLU A 465 -26.48 36.25 -1.23
C GLU A 465 -25.14 36.17 -1.96
N TRP A 466 -24.02 36.02 -1.24
CA TRP A 466 -22.66 35.85 -1.78
C TRP A 466 -22.17 34.38 -1.74
N GLY A 467 -22.99 33.42 -1.32
CA GLY A 467 -22.61 32.01 -1.27
C GLY A 467 -21.76 31.61 -0.07
N TRP A 468 -21.85 32.36 1.04
CA TRP A 468 -21.16 32.09 2.31
C TRP A 468 -22.13 31.58 3.38
N ALA A 469 -21.64 30.71 4.25
CA ALA A 469 -22.36 30.27 5.45
C ALA A 469 -21.41 29.86 6.57
N GLU A 470 -21.94 29.83 7.81
CA GLU A 470 -21.27 29.19 8.94
C GLU A 470 -21.55 27.70 8.93
N PHE A 471 -20.57 26.91 8.55
CA PHE A 471 -20.61 25.46 8.60
C PHE A 471 -20.11 24.97 9.96
N ARG A 472 -20.63 23.81 10.43
CA ARG A 472 -20.40 23.31 11.80
C ARG A 472 -20.10 21.82 11.80
N CYS A 473 -19.36 21.35 12.82
CA CYS A 473 -19.14 19.94 13.13
C CYS A 473 -19.16 19.70 14.63
N ASN A 474 -19.45 18.46 15.02
CA ASN A 474 -19.30 18.02 16.40
C ASN A 474 -17.81 17.89 16.78
N GLY A 475 -17.50 17.86 18.08
CA GLY A 475 -16.15 17.61 18.56
C GLY A 475 -15.69 16.18 18.25
N GLY A 476 -14.39 16.00 17.93
CA GLY A 476 -13.82 14.70 17.55
C GLY A 476 -14.49 14.10 16.31
N SER A 477 -14.97 14.93 15.38
CA SER A 477 -15.86 14.49 14.30
C SER A 477 -15.65 15.28 13.01
N VAL A 478 -16.25 14.80 11.94
CA VAL A 478 -16.32 15.46 10.63
C VAL A 478 -17.78 15.59 10.21
N SER A 479 -18.13 16.72 9.59
CA SER A 479 -19.40 16.93 8.88
C SER A 479 -19.12 17.26 7.42
N VAL A 480 -19.91 16.67 6.53
CA VAL A 480 -19.83 16.86 5.06
C VAL A 480 -21.13 17.48 4.59
N TRP A 481 -21.10 18.79 4.43
CA TRP A 481 -22.24 19.58 4.00
C TRP A 481 -22.34 19.59 2.50
N VAL A 482 -23.44 19.07 1.95
CA VAL A 482 -23.68 19.00 0.51
C VAL A 482 -24.90 19.80 0.12
N GLN A 483 -24.82 20.45 -1.05
CA GLN A 483 -25.93 21.22 -1.60
C GLN A 483 -27.11 20.30 -1.95
N GLU A 484 -28.33 20.69 -1.57
CA GLU A 484 -29.57 19.97 -1.85
C GLU A 484 -29.91 19.85 -3.34
#